data_97da0f03facd84935e42c72f169428cc
#
_entry.id   97da0f03facd84935e42c72f169428cc
#
_cell.length_a   1.000
_cell.length_b   1.000
_cell.length_c   1.000
_cell.angle_alpha   90.00
_cell.angle_beta   90.00
_cell.angle_gamma   90.00
#
_symmetry.space_group_name_H-M   'P 1'
#
loop_
_entity.id
_entity.type
_entity.pdbx_description
1 polymer ?
#
loop_
_entity_poly.entity_id
_entity_poly.type
_entity_poly.pdbx_seq_one_letter_code
_entity_poly.pdbx_strand_id
1 'polypeptide(L)'
;MNFVKIKRLKRGKLRNRTLRTKNMRNDRVLNLWLLLYFISAIIYILLKDESKKRNQMDIIISGLGAVGTTIMQELTDEGHNIVVVDINGDKVEKAVNHFDVKGVIGNSASADVLKEANVAFAELFIGATNHDELNILCCIIAKRLGAKKTIARVSKPEYLELFGNENDFGINLLVNPQYEAALEISRMLRFPSAIKVNEFSNGKVELVEFRVSGDSDLVGLELKNLGSKSKAKVLICAAKRDGKAIIPGGDFVIQAEDRLFLTATAKDISLFFKQLGWNKQAKDAIIVGGSTTAYYLCQELDKLGIHSKLIEKNLQTAETFSQTFKKVNVILGDGTDQELLQEENISTTDAFVALGNIDEQNIIMSMFAASQNVPKVITKIDQLGYYDMLQKSGIYSAVSTKNSTADHIIRFVRLLSNKSGSTVKRMFHIIDDSTEILEFEANENFKKFDVPLQKLNLKKHLLVAGIIRKGVLITPSGQDVIKLGDSVIIVTLEEGLDDLRDILDN
;
A
#
# COMPACT_ATOMS: atom_id res chain seq x y z
N MET A 1 -7.54 -31.26 -1.85
CA MET A 1 -8.05 -32.52 -2.45
C MET A 1 -9.02 -32.13 -3.58
N ASN A 2 -8.56 -31.95 -4.78
CA ASN A 2 -9.42 -31.72 -5.95
C ASN A 2 -9.06 -32.75 -7.03
N PHE A 3 -9.95 -33.72 -7.23
CA PHE A 3 -9.83 -34.77 -8.22
C PHE A 3 -10.14 -34.24 -9.62
N VAL A 4 -9.16 -34.32 -10.50
CA VAL A 4 -9.34 -34.10 -11.95
C VAL A 4 -10.00 -35.36 -12.55
N LYS A 5 -11.20 -35.21 -13.13
CA LYS A 5 -11.93 -36.24 -13.89
C LYS A 5 -11.24 -36.46 -15.23
N ILE A 6 -10.62 -37.62 -15.39
CA ILE A 6 -10.16 -38.10 -16.70
C ILE A 6 -11.33 -38.77 -17.41
N LYS A 7 -11.74 -38.21 -18.55
CA LYS A 7 -12.71 -38.81 -19.48
C LYS A 7 -12.09 -40.01 -20.21
N ARG A 8 -12.68 -41.22 -20.03
CA ARG A 8 -12.38 -42.41 -20.82
C ARG A 8 -12.77 -42.18 -22.29
N LEU A 9 -11.80 -42.29 -23.19
CA LEU A 9 -12.04 -42.45 -24.62
C LEU A 9 -12.06 -43.94 -25.00
N LYS A 10 -13.07 -44.27 -25.79
CA LYS A 10 -13.42 -45.64 -26.23
C LYS A 10 -12.36 -46.25 -27.12
N ARG A 11 -12.12 -47.55 -26.92
CA ARG A 11 -11.31 -48.42 -27.78
C ARG A 11 -11.95 -48.58 -29.17
N GLY A 12 -11.24 -48.14 -30.20
CA GLY A 12 -11.49 -48.54 -31.57
C GLY A 12 -10.36 -49.40 -32.06
N LYS A 13 -10.71 -50.57 -32.59
CA LYS A 13 -9.82 -51.59 -33.18
C LYS A 13 -9.05 -50.96 -34.37
N LEU A 14 -7.74 -51.07 -34.36
CA LEU A 14 -6.92 -50.97 -35.59
C LEU A 14 -5.90 -52.11 -35.69
N ARG A 15 -5.91 -52.66 -36.86
CA ARG A 15 -5.17 -53.86 -37.32
C ARG A 15 -3.66 -53.64 -37.26
N ASN A 16 -2.94 -54.70 -36.92
CA ASN A 16 -1.51 -54.91 -37.11
C ASN A 16 -1.07 -54.54 -38.54
N ARG A 17 -0.13 -53.66 -38.62
CA ARG A 17 0.89 -53.63 -39.69
C ARG A 17 2.23 -53.19 -39.09
N THR A 18 3.17 -54.10 -39.21
CA THR A 18 4.59 -53.98 -38.91
C THR A 18 5.23 -52.71 -39.44
N LEU A 19 5.74 -51.86 -38.54
CA LEU A 19 6.85 -50.96 -38.79
C LEU A 19 7.76 -51.02 -37.56
N ARG A 20 8.73 -51.94 -37.64
CA ARG A 20 9.86 -52.02 -36.73
C ARG A 20 10.91 -50.99 -37.17
N THR A 21 11.51 -50.32 -36.16
CA THR A 21 12.82 -49.67 -36.19
C THR A 21 12.88 -48.24 -36.77
N LYS A 22 12.29 -47.23 -36.06
CA LYS A 22 12.83 -45.87 -36.07
C LYS A 22 12.47 -44.98 -34.87
N ASN A 23 11.65 -45.47 -33.90
CA ASN A 23 11.13 -44.61 -32.80
C ASN A 23 11.87 -44.70 -31.46
N MET A 24 12.83 -45.59 -31.26
CA MET A 24 13.50 -45.74 -29.95
C MET A 24 14.51 -44.62 -29.59
N ARG A 25 14.90 -43.75 -30.53
CA ARG A 25 15.76 -42.59 -30.21
C ARG A 25 14.96 -41.38 -29.75
N ASN A 26 13.76 -41.17 -30.30
CA ASN A 26 12.91 -40.01 -29.94
C ASN A 26 12.29 -40.16 -28.54
N ASP A 27 11.88 -41.35 -28.14
CA ASP A 27 11.28 -41.59 -26.81
C ASP A 27 12.30 -41.36 -25.67
N ARG A 28 13.57 -41.72 -25.87
CA ARG A 28 14.63 -41.44 -24.90
C ARG A 28 14.93 -39.96 -24.78
N VAL A 29 14.92 -39.21 -25.88
CA VAL A 29 15.12 -37.77 -25.87
C VAL A 29 13.93 -37.06 -25.23
N LEU A 30 12.71 -37.46 -25.54
CA LEU A 30 11.47 -36.91 -24.95
C LEU A 30 11.40 -37.19 -23.43
N ASN A 31 11.75 -38.41 -23.01
CA ASN A 31 11.83 -38.75 -21.60
C ASN A 31 12.94 -37.97 -20.85
N LEU A 32 14.07 -37.69 -21.51
CA LEU A 32 15.14 -36.90 -20.94
C LEU A 32 14.72 -35.41 -20.80
N TRP A 33 14.01 -34.86 -21.79
CA TRP A 33 13.45 -33.50 -21.71
C TRP A 33 12.37 -33.37 -20.61
N LEU A 34 11.49 -34.36 -20.48
CA LEU A 34 10.51 -34.39 -19.38
C LEU A 34 11.19 -34.50 -18.03
N LEU A 35 12.23 -35.32 -17.91
CA LEU A 35 12.99 -35.47 -16.66
C LEU A 35 13.70 -34.16 -16.29
N LEU A 36 14.34 -33.50 -17.27
CA LEU A 36 14.99 -32.19 -17.08
C LEU A 36 13.97 -31.09 -16.72
N TYR A 37 12.79 -31.12 -17.33
CA TYR A 37 11.71 -30.19 -16.99
C TYR A 37 11.21 -30.41 -15.54
N PHE A 38 10.99 -31.68 -15.13
CA PHE A 38 10.63 -32.02 -13.75
C PHE A 38 11.73 -31.64 -12.75
N ILE A 39 12.98 -31.89 -13.06
CA ILE A 39 14.12 -31.50 -12.22
C ILE A 39 14.20 -29.97 -12.12
N SER A 40 14.06 -29.25 -13.21
CA SER A 40 14.07 -27.77 -13.20
C SER A 40 12.88 -27.20 -12.42
N ALA A 41 11.69 -27.80 -12.53
CA ALA A 41 10.51 -27.41 -11.74
C ALA A 41 10.71 -27.69 -10.25
N ILE A 42 11.30 -28.84 -9.89
CA ILE A 42 11.63 -29.17 -8.49
C ILE A 42 12.70 -28.23 -7.95
N ILE A 43 13.76 -27.95 -8.71
CA ILE A 43 14.81 -27.00 -8.33
C ILE A 43 14.21 -25.59 -8.18
N TYR A 44 13.34 -25.17 -9.09
CA TYR A 44 12.63 -23.87 -8.98
C TYR A 44 11.77 -23.78 -7.74
N ILE A 45 11.01 -24.86 -7.40
CA ILE A 45 10.20 -24.95 -6.17
C ILE A 45 11.10 -24.91 -4.93
N LEU A 46 12.20 -25.66 -4.93
CA LEU A 46 13.15 -25.69 -3.80
C LEU A 46 13.85 -24.33 -3.63
N LEU A 47 14.26 -23.67 -4.72
CA LEU A 47 14.87 -22.34 -4.66
C LEU A 47 13.87 -21.28 -4.20
N LYS A 48 12.60 -21.38 -4.61
CA LYS A 48 11.51 -20.50 -4.14
C LYS A 48 11.22 -20.73 -2.65
N ASP A 49 11.31 -21.97 -2.18
CA ASP A 49 11.12 -22.33 -0.76
C ASP A 49 12.32 -21.87 0.11
N GLU A 50 13.55 -21.93 -0.42
CA GLU A 50 14.72 -21.39 0.27
C GLU A 50 14.73 -19.85 0.31
N SER A 51 14.26 -19.17 -0.73
CA SER A 51 14.14 -17.71 -0.72
C SER A 51 13.08 -17.23 0.26
N LYS A 52 11.93 -17.91 0.35
CA LYS A 52 10.91 -17.64 1.38
C LYS A 52 11.46 -17.83 2.80
N LYS A 53 12.26 -18.89 3.06
CA LYS A 53 12.89 -19.11 4.37
C LYS A 53 13.95 -18.06 4.73
N ARG A 54 14.56 -17.40 3.77
CA ARG A 54 15.61 -16.38 4.04
C ARG A 54 15.07 -15.10 4.65
N ASN A 55 13.82 -14.74 4.38
CA ASN A 55 13.18 -13.48 4.84
C ASN A 55 12.15 -13.70 5.96
N GLN A 56 12.00 -14.92 6.45
CA GLN A 56 11.06 -15.27 7.50
C GLN A 56 11.50 -14.70 8.85
N MET A 57 10.59 -13.98 9.52
CA MET A 57 10.79 -13.40 10.85
C MET A 57 9.89 -14.05 11.88
N ASP A 58 10.33 -14.09 13.14
CA ASP A 58 9.53 -14.47 14.30
C ASP A 58 8.84 -13.23 14.87
N ILE A 59 7.53 -13.10 14.69
CA ILE A 59 6.74 -11.92 15.01
C ILE A 59 5.67 -12.25 16.05
N ILE A 60 5.56 -11.44 17.10
CA ILE A 60 4.46 -11.53 18.07
C ILE A 60 3.52 -10.35 17.87
N ILE A 61 2.22 -10.65 17.72
CA ILE A 61 1.16 -9.65 17.60
C ILE A 61 0.26 -9.71 18.84
N SER A 62 0.24 -8.63 19.60
CA SER A 62 -0.60 -8.45 20.79
C SER A 62 -1.85 -7.67 20.43
N GLY A 63 -3.01 -8.34 20.55
CA GLY A 63 -4.33 -7.78 20.25
C GLY A 63 -4.86 -8.20 18.87
N LEU A 64 -5.91 -9.03 18.87
CA LEU A 64 -6.65 -9.47 17.68
C LEU A 64 -7.90 -8.61 17.47
N GLY A 65 -7.72 -7.28 17.52
CA GLY A 65 -8.68 -6.30 17.04
C GLY A 65 -8.63 -6.21 15.50
N ALA A 66 -9.37 -5.27 14.92
CA ALA A 66 -9.43 -5.11 13.46
C ALA A 66 -8.03 -4.92 12.83
N VAL A 67 -7.20 -4.04 13.40
CA VAL A 67 -5.82 -3.77 12.92
C VAL A 67 -4.93 -5.00 13.10
N GLY A 68 -4.89 -5.59 14.31
CA GLY A 68 -4.04 -6.76 14.58
C GLY A 68 -4.39 -7.98 13.73
N THR A 69 -5.68 -8.20 13.43
CA THR A 69 -6.11 -9.28 12.54
C THR A 69 -5.67 -9.03 11.10
N THR A 70 -5.78 -7.80 10.59
CA THR A 70 -5.29 -7.47 9.24
C THR A 70 -3.78 -7.67 9.13
N ILE A 71 -3.01 -7.16 10.12
CA ILE A 71 -1.54 -7.36 10.15
C ILE A 71 -1.19 -8.85 10.20
N MET A 72 -1.88 -9.64 11.05
CA MET A 72 -1.65 -11.08 11.17
C MET A 72 -1.88 -11.78 9.82
N GLN A 73 -2.98 -11.49 9.14
CA GLN A 73 -3.32 -12.10 7.85
C GLN A 73 -2.22 -11.84 6.82
N GLU A 74 -1.88 -10.59 6.59
CA GLU A 74 -0.91 -10.22 5.56
C GLU A 74 0.49 -10.77 5.86
N LEU A 75 0.96 -10.66 7.12
CA LEU A 75 2.28 -11.19 7.47
C LEU A 75 2.33 -12.73 7.46
N THR A 76 1.20 -13.41 7.68
CA THR A 76 1.12 -14.87 7.51
C THR A 76 1.18 -15.25 6.03
N ASP A 77 0.50 -14.51 5.16
CA ASP A 77 0.52 -14.72 3.70
C ASP A 77 1.93 -14.46 3.12
N GLU A 78 2.69 -13.55 3.72
CA GLU A 78 4.11 -13.33 3.40
C GLU A 78 5.04 -14.44 3.92
N GLY A 79 4.52 -15.36 4.74
CA GLY A 79 5.25 -16.54 5.23
C GLY A 79 6.08 -16.29 6.49
N HIS A 80 5.78 -15.24 7.27
CA HIS A 80 6.40 -15.02 8.59
C HIS A 80 5.87 -15.99 9.65
N ASN A 81 6.65 -16.28 10.68
CA ASN A 81 6.23 -17.05 11.84
C ASN A 81 5.47 -16.15 12.82
N ILE A 82 4.17 -16.32 12.94
CA ILE A 82 3.34 -15.43 13.75
C ILE A 82 2.90 -16.13 15.04
N VAL A 83 3.07 -15.43 16.17
CA VAL A 83 2.44 -15.76 17.44
C VAL A 83 1.46 -14.64 17.77
N VAL A 84 0.20 -14.99 18.02
CA VAL A 84 -0.83 -14.01 18.41
C VAL A 84 -1.15 -14.13 19.90
N VAL A 85 -1.34 -12.97 20.55
CA VAL A 85 -1.68 -12.87 21.98
C VAL A 85 -2.94 -12.03 22.12
N ASP A 86 -4.00 -12.55 22.71
CA ASP A 86 -5.23 -11.79 23.05
C ASP A 86 -5.82 -12.34 24.34
N ILE A 87 -6.52 -11.48 25.10
CA ILE A 87 -7.27 -11.91 26.29
C ILE A 87 -8.54 -12.69 25.94
N ASN A 88 -9.04 -12.53 24.72
CA ASN A 88 -10.24 -13.20 24.23
C ASN A 88 -9.87 -14.52 23.54
N GLY A 89 -10.16 -15.62 24.22
CA GLY A 89 -9.88 -16.99 23.72
C GLY A 89 -10.54 -17.30 22.38
N ASP A 90 -11.78 -16.84 22.15
CA ASP A 90 -12.51 -17.10 20.90
C ASP A 90 -11.82 -16.47 19.69
N LYS A 91 -11.19 -15.29 19.87
CA LYS A 91 -10.43 -14.64 18.82
C LYS A 91 -9.13 -15.40 18.51
N VAL A 92 -8.43 -15.85 19.55
CA VAL A 92 -7.21 -16.64 19.41
C VAL A 92 -7.52 -17.97 18.72
N GLU A 93 -8.57 -18.67 19.15
CA GLU A 93 -9.00 -19.93 18.55
C GLU A 93 -9.39 -19.77 17.07
N LYS A 94 -10.14 -18.72 16.73
CA LYS A 94 -10.46 -18.39 15.33
C LYS A 94 -9.20 -18.14 14.50
N ALA A 95 -8.24 -17.39 15.02
CA ALA A 95 -6.99 -17.13 14.32
C ALA A 95 -6.21 -18.43 14.03
N VAL A 96 -6.02 -19.27 15.04
CA VAL A 96 -5.30 -20.55 14.93
C VAL A 96 -6.01 -21.53 13.98
N ASN A 97 -7.36 -21.56 13.97
CA ASN A 97 -8.12 -22.46 13.12
C ASN A 97 -8.14 -22.06 11.63
N HIS A 98 -7.94 -20.79 11.32
CA HIS A 98 -8.03 -20.29 9.93
C HIS A 98 -6.68 -19.94 9.32
N PHE A 99 -5.65 -19.67 10.13
CA PHE A 99 -4.34 -19.25 9.69
C PHE A 99 -3.24 -20.11 10.30
N ASP A 100 -2.08 -20.17 9.66
CA ASP A 100 -0.91 -20.89 10.18
C ASP A 100 -0.18 -20.01 11.23
N VAL A 101 -0.82 -19.85 12.39
CA VAL A 101 -0.31 -19.03 13.50
C VAL A 101 -0.36 -19.79 14.83
N LYS A 102 0.49 -19.43 15.78
CA LYS A 102 0.41 -19.90 17.16
C LYS A 102 -0.38 -18.91 18.01
N GLY A 103 -1.21 -19.41 18.93
CA GLY A 103 -2.05 -18.60 19.80
C GLY A 103 -1.66 -18.73 21.27
N VAL A 104 -1.64 -17.60 21.99
CA VAL A 104 -1.50 -17.54 23.45
C VAL A 104 -2.64 -16.70 24.01
N ILE A 105 -3.39 -17.25 24.96
CA ILE A 105 -4.52 -16.55 25.58
C ILE A 105 -4.02 -15.88 26.87
N GLY A 106 -4.10 -14.55 26.93
CA GLY A 106 -3.70 -13.84 28.13
C GLY A 106 -3.46 -12.34 27.93
N ASN A 107 -3.14 -11.67 29.05
CA ASN A 107 -2.81 -10.25 29.03
C ASN A 107 -1.34 -10.06 28.63
N SER A 108 -1.10 -9.37 27.54
CA SER A 108 0.26 -9.09 27.02
C SER A 108 1.11 -8.20 27.94
N ALA A 109 0.54 -7.57 28.97
CA ALA A 109 1.32 -6.91 30.02
C ALA A 109 1.88 -7.90 31.05
N SER A 110 1.51 -9.19 31.00
CA SER A 110 2.08 -10.23 31.86
C SER A 110 3.38 -10.76 31.27
N ALA A 111 4.45 -10.71 32.04
CA ALA A 111 5.73 -11.27 31.64
C ALA A 111 5.65 -12.79 31.39
N ASP A 112 4.80 -13.52 32.11
CA ASP A 112 4.66 -14.97 31.93
C ASP A 112 3.93 -15.30 30.60
N VAL A 113 2.88 -14.54 30.25
CA VAL A 113 2.19 -14.67 28.95
C VAL A 113 3.16 -14.37 27.80
N LEU A 114 4.00 -13.35 27.91
CA LEU A 114 5.00 -13.03 26.89
C LEU A 114 6.12 -14.07 26.80
N LYS A 115 6.51 -14.70 27.93
CA LYS A 115 7.46 -15.83 27.90
C LYS A 115 6.86 -17.05 27.23
N GLU A 116 5.57 -17.37 27.49
CA GLU A 116 4.84 -18.43 26.80
C GLU A 116 4.77 -18.19 25.28
N ALA A 117 4.62 -16.92 24.88
CA ALA A 117 4.69 -16.50 23.48
C ALA A 117 6.13 -16.51 22.90
N ASN A 118 7.16 -16.95 23.66
CA ASN A 118 8.57 -16.98 23.27
C ASN A 118 9.16 -15.60 22.91
N VAL A 119 8.78 -14.55 23.61
CA VAL A 119 9.17 -13.16 23.33
C VAL A 119 10.69 -12.95 23.24
N ALA A 120 11.48 -13.72 23.97
CA ALA A 120 12.95 -13.61 23.95
C ALA A 120 13.59 -13.92 22.60
N PHE A 121 12.89 -14.64 21.74
CA PHE A 121 13.33 -14.98 20.38
C PHE A 121 12.65 -14.14 19.31
N ALA A 122 11.65 -13.34 19.67
CA ALA A 122 10.92 -12.50 18.73
C ALA A 122 11.84 -11.45 18.07
N GLU A 123 11.85 -11.43 16.76
CA GLU A 123 12.52 -10.37 15.99
C GLU A 123 11.71 -9.08 16.06
N LEU A 124 10.38 -9.20 16.15
CA LEU A 124 9.46 -8.08 16.27
C LEU A 124 8.31 -8.40 17.22
N PHE A 125 7.97 -7.43 18.05
CA PHE A 125 6.75 -7.42 18.86
C PHE A 125 5.88 -6.25 18.43
N ILE A 126 4.59 -6.50 18.17
CA ILE A 126 3.61 -5.50 17.73
C ILE A 126 2.49 -5.41 18.78
N GLY A 127 2.36 -4.26 19.47
CA GLY A 127 1.24 -3.93 20.34
C GLY A 127 0.12 -3.28 19.55
N ALA A 128 -0.97 -4.00 19.27
CA ALA A 128 -2.08 -3.58 18.42
C ALA A 128 -3.46 -3.70 19.11
N THR A 129 -3.49 -3.63 20.44
CA THR A 129 -4.75 -3.61 21.20
C THR A 129 -5.48 -2.27 21.03
N ASN A 130 -6.70 -2.16 21.59
CA ASN A 130 -7.46 -0.90 21.55
C ASN A 130 -7.06 0.11 22.66
N HIS A 131 -6.03 -0.19 23.46
CA HIS A 131 -5.59 0.62 24.58
C HIS A 131 -4.15 1.06 24.37
N ASP A 132 -3.94 2.35 24.16
CA ASP A 132 -2.64 2.93 23.83
C ASP A 132 -1.60 2.67 24.92
N GLU A 133 -1.99 2.88 26.20
CA GLU A 133 -1.14 2.67 27.37
C GLU A 133 -0.68 1.21 27.49
N LEU A 134 -1.59 0.26 27.19
CA LEU A 134 -1.28 -1.16 27.19
C LEU A 134 -0.30 -1.50 26.05
N ASN A 135 -0.49 -0.95 24.87
CA ASN A 135 0.40 -1.17 23.73
C ASN A 135 1.83 -0.68 24.01
N ILE A 136 1.96 0.52 24.61
CA ILE A 136 3.24 1.08 25.04
C ILE A 136 3.87 0.19 26.11
N LEU A 137 3.12 -0.16 27.16
CA LEU A 137 3.60 -0.99 28.26
C LEU A 137 4.06 -2.37 27.79
N CYS A 138 3.27 -3.04 26.95
CA CYS A 138 3.60 -4.36 26.40
C CYS A 138 4.89 -4.31 25.56
N CYS A 139 5.08 -3.26 24.75
CA CYS A 139 6.31 -3.05 23.99
C CYS A 139 7.55 -2.88 24.89
N ILE A 140 7.44 -2.11 25.97
CA ILE A 140 8.51 -1.93 26.95
C ILE A 140 8.86 -3.26 27.61
N ILE A 141 7.84 -4.04 28.06
CA ILE A 141 8.05 -5.36 28.67
C ILE A 141 8.65 -6.34 27.66
N ALA A 142 8.11 -6.41 26.45
CA ALA A 142 8.62 -7.28 25.39
C ALA A 142 10.09 -6.99 25.07
N LYS A 143 10.45 -5.71 24.97
CA LYS A 143 11.83 -5.27 24.75
C LYS A 143 12.75 -5.72 25.88
N ARG A 144 12.29 -5.58 27.11
CA ARG A 144 13.07 -5.98 28.30
C ARG A 144 13.23 -7.50 28.42
N LEU A 145 12.28 -8.28 27.89
CA LEU A 145 12.32 -9.73 27.84
C LEU A 145 13.10 -10.29 26.64
N GLY A 146 13.58 -9.44 25.73
CA GLY A 146 14.49 -9.86 24.66
C GLY A 146 14.02 -9.63 23.22
N ALA A 147 12.81 -9.11 23.01
CA ALA A 147 12.35 -8.77 21.65
C ALA A 147 13.32 -7.80 20.97
N LYS A 148 13.74 -8.09 19.73
CA LYS A 148 14.75 -7.27 19.04
C LYS A 148 14.22 -5.90 18.67
N LYS A 149 12.97 -5.82 18.20
CA LYS A 149 12.28 -4.58 17.81
C LYS A 149 10.86 -4.59 18.34
N THR A 150 10.29 -3.39 18.53
CA THR A 150 8.90 -3.24 19.00
C THR A 150 8.18 -2.13 18.24
N ILE A 151 6.89 -2.35 17.97
CA ILE A 151 5.97 -1.38 17.37
C ILE A 151 4.78 -1.22 18.32
N ALA A 152 4.40 0.01 18.65
CA ALA A 152 3.19 0.28 19.42
C ALA A 152 2.18 1.09 18.58
N ARG A 153 0.95 0.58 18.50
CA ARG A 153 -0.18 1.34 17.99
C ARG A 153 -0.64 2.32 19.05
N VAL A 154 -0.76 3.60 18.69
CA VAL A 154 -1.29 4.66 19.54
C VAL A 154 -2.29 5.51 18.77
N SER A 155 -3.35 5.96 19.42
CA SER A 155 -4.42 6.76 18.79
C SER A 155 -4.41 8.21 19.27
N LYS A 156 -3.97 8.46 20.50
CA LYS A 156 -3.97 9.79 21.10
C LYS A 156 -2.78 10.63 20.62
N PRO A 157 -3.01 11.93 20.29
CA PRO A 157 -1.96 12.83 19.82
C PRO A 157 -0.78 12.96 20.79
N GLU A 158 -1.09 13.04 22.07
CA GLU A 158 -0.11 13.23 23.14
C GLU A 158 0.98 12.14 23.18
N TYR A 159 0.66 10.91 22.80
CA TYR A 159 1.66 9.83 22.76
C TYR A 159 2.61 9.95 21.58
N LEU A 160 2.16 10.47 20.43
CA LEU A 160 3.05 10.78 19.32
C LEU A 160 4.04 11.89 19.66
N GLU A 161 3.58 12.92 20.40
CA GLU A 161 4.45 14.02 20.81
C GLU A 161 5.46 13.59 21.87
N LEU A 162 5.04 12.76 22.84
CA LEU A 162 5.88 12.31 23.97
C LEU A 162 6.89 11.23 23.57
N PHE A 163 6.54 10.31 22.67
CA PHE A 163 7.32 9.12 22.34
C PHE A 163 7.73 9.07 20.86
N GLY A 164 7.52 10.13 20.09
CA GLY A 164 7.79 10.18 18.65
C GLY A 164 9.27 10.20 18.28
N ASN A 165 10.18 10.31 19.23
CA ASN A 165 11.63 10.19 18.99
C ASN A 165 12.02 8.72 18.94
N GLU A 166 12.78 8.35 17.91
CA GLU A 166 13.24 6.97 17.69
C GLU A 166 13.96 6.41 18.95
N ASN A 167 13.50 5.21 19.37
CA ASN A 167 14.05 4.41 20.47
C ASN A 167 13.78 4.91 21.91
N ASP A 168 12.88 5.83 22.13
CA ASP A 168 12.46 6.14 23.50
C ASP A 168 11.79 4.90 24.14
N PHE A 169 12.21 4.58 25.36
CA PHE A 169 11.74 3.41 26.13
C PHE A 169 11.86 2.05 25.41
N GLY A 170 12.67 1.97 24.33
CA GLY A 170 12.86 0.75 23.55
C GLY A 170 11.76 0.49 22.52
N ILE A 171 10.87 1.46 22.26
CA ILE A 171 9.90 1.42 21.18
C ILE A 171 10.56 1.92 19.90
N ASN A 172 10.53 1.10 18.85
CA ASN A 172 11.19 1.40 17.59
C ASN A 172 10.31 2.16 16.61
N LEU A 173 8.99 1.97 16.71
CA LEU A 173 8.02 2.66 15.87
C LEU A 173 6.71 2.86 16.64
N LEU A 174 6.17 4.07 16.59
CA LEU A 174 4.79 4.37 16.96
C LEU A 174 3.97 4.54 15.68
N VAL A 175 2.81 3.89 15.64
CA VAL A 175 1.89 4.00 14.50
C VAL A 175 0.55 4.48 15.00
N ASN A 176 0.08 5.59 14.41
CA ASN A 176 -1.24 6.16 14.71
C ASN A 176 -2.16 6.00 13.50
N PRO A 177 -3.15 5.10 13.57
CA PRO A 177 -4.08 4.83 12.46
C PRO A 177 -4.81 6.07 11.96
N GLN A 178 -5.24 6.91 12.88
CA GLN A 178 -6.02 8.10 12.58
C GLN A 178 -5.16 9.19 11.92
N TYR A 179 -3.92 9.31 12.36
CA TYR A 179 -2.96 10.24 11.78
C TYR A 179 -2.55 9.80 10.37
N GLU A 180 -2.24 8.52 10.17
CA GLU A 180 -1.91 7.98 8.84
C GLU A 180 -3.06 8.19 7.84
N ALA A 181 -4.30 7.91 8.24
CA ALA A 181 -5.48 8.15 7.42
C ALA A 181 -5.65 9.66 7.11
N ALA A 182 -5.43 10.53 8.08
CA ALA A 182 -5.49 11.99 7.87
C ALA A 182 -4.41 12.47 6.88
N LEU A 183 -3.20 11.94 6.97
CA LEU A 183 -2.13 12.23 6.02
C LEU A 183 -2.50 11.76 4.61
N GLU A 184 -3.06 10.55 4.47
CA GLU A 184 -3.51 10.03 3.18
C GLU A 184 -4.59 10.94 2.56
N ILE A 185 -5.59 11.35 3.35
CA ILE A 185 -6.63 12.29 2.92
C ILE A 185 -6.02 13.63 2.51
N SER A 186 -5.13 14.20 3.31
CA SER A 186 -4.51 15.50 3.04
C SER A 186 -3.72 15.51 1.72
N ARG A 187 -3.03 14.39 1.41
CA ARG A 187 -2.33 14.19 0.13
C ARG A 187 -3.29 14.17 -1.05
N MET A 188 -4.43 13.45 -0.91
CA MET A 188 -5.45 13.41 -1.95
C MET A 188 -6.11 14.77 -2.18
N LEU A 189 -6.26 15.62 -1.14
CA LEU A 189 -6.80 16.98 -1.27
C LEU A 189 -5.81 17.94 -1.93
N ARG A 190 -4.53 17.66 -1.82
CA ARG A 190 -3.48 18.39 -2.54
C ARG A 190 -3.53 18.15 -4.05
N PHE A 191 -3.99 16.95 -4.47
CA PHE A 191 -4.17 16.55 -5.86
C PHE A 191 -5.59 15.97 -6.08
N PRO A 192 -6.62 16.80 -6.25
CA PRO A 192 -8.00 16.32 -6.32
C PRO A 192 -8.28 15.29 -7.41
N SER A 193 -7.54 15.34 -8.53
CA SER A 193 -7.63 14.33 -9.61
C SER A 193 -6.99 13.00 -9.26
N ALA A 194 -6.18 12.93 -8.18
CA ALA A 194 -5.56 11.69 -7.73
C ALA A 194 -6.57 10.80 -6.99
N ILE A 195 -6.52 9.50 -7.24
CA ILE A 195 -7.24 8.48 -6.46
C ILE A 195 -6.46 8.20 -5.17
N LYS A 196 -5.16 7.98 -5.29
CA LYS A 196 -4.23 7.69 -4.19
C LYS A 196 -2.89 8.39 -4.42
N VAL A 197 -2.22 8.78 -3.33
CA VAL A 197 -0.89 9.40 -3.38
C VAL A 197 -0.01 8.71 -2.33
N ASN A 198 1.09 8.12 -2.78
CA ASN A 198 2.13 7.54 -1.93
C ASN A 198 3.43 8.35 -2.06
N GLU A 199 4.26 8.35 -1.02
CA GLU A 199 5.50 9.10 -0.99
C GLU A 199 6.72 8.19 -0.91
N PHE A 200 7.79 8.55 -1.64
CA PHE A 200 9.11 7.92 -1.60
C PHE A 200 10.17 8.94 -1.18
N SER A 201 11.31 8.43 -0.70
CA SER A 201 12.47 9.25 -0.34
C SER A 201 12.13 10.46 0.54
N ASN A 202 11.30 10.25 1.58
CA ASN A 202 10.86 11.28 2.53
C ASN A 202 10.13 12.46 1.83
N GLY A 203 9.18 12.14 0.95
CA GLY A 203 8.34 13.12 0.26
C GLY A 203 8.99 13.82 -0.94
N LYS A 204 10.20 13.39 -1.36
CA LYS A 204 10.87 13.96 -2.55
C LYS A 204 10.28 13.48 -3.86
N VAL A 205 9.72 12.29 -3.86
CA VAL A 205 9.04 11.65 -4.99
C VAL A 205 7.67 11.20 -4.56
N GLU A 206 6.68 11.49 -5.34
CA GLU A 206 5.32 11.03 -5.15
C GLU A 206 4.93 10.06 -6.26
N LEU A 207 4.21 9.01 -5.88
CA LEU A 207 3.50 8.12 -6.77
C LEU A 207 2.02 8.48 -6.71
N VAL A 208 1.48 8.91 -7.82
CA VAL A 208 0.09 9.32 -7.93
C VAL A 208 -0.67 8.37 -8.84
N GLU A 209 -1.76 7.83 -8.31
CA GLU A 209 -2.74 7.08 -9.07
C GLU A 209 -3.87 8.00 -9.49
N PHE A 210 -4.23 7.99 -10.78
CA PHE A 210 -5.35 8.75 -11.32
C PHE A 210 -6.06 7.98 -12.44
N ARG A 211 -7.33 8.31 -12.66
CA ARG A 211 -8.15 7.71 -13.73
C ARG A 211 -8.22 8.65 -14.92
N VAL A 212 -8.14 8.09 -16.11
CA VAL A 212 -8.30 8.84 -17.36
C VAL A 212 -9.80 8.89 -17.70
N SER A 213 -10.41 10.06 -17.60
CA SER A 213 -11.79 10.26 -18.04
C SER A 213 -11.92 10.18 -19.56
N GLY A 214 -13.11 9.81 -20.06
CA GLY A 214 -13.33 9.63 -21.49
C GLY A 214 -13.17 10.90 -22.34
N ASP A 215 -13.32 12.07 -21.72
CA ASP A 215 -13.15 13.40 -22.33
C ASP A 215 -11.71 13.95 -22.19
N SER A 216 -10.80 13.19 -21.59
CA SER A 216 -9.42 13.61 -21.36
C SER A 216 -8.62 13.69 -22.67
N ASP A 217 -7.85 14.75 -22.83
CA ASP A 217 -6.86 14.92 -23.90
C ASP A 217 -5.77 13.85 -23.95
N LEU A 218 -5.70 12.99 -22.93
CA LEU A 218 -4.75 11.88 -22.89
C LEU A 218 -5.29 10.66 -23.67
N VAL A 219 -6.57 10.55 -23.93
CA VAL A 219 -7.16 9.40 -24.64
C VAL A 219 -6.63 9.34 -26.07
N GLY A 220 -6.11 8.18 -26.47
CA GLY A 220 -5.51 7.96 -27.80
C GLY A 220 -4.04 8.42 -27.92
N LEU A 221 -3.45 9.01 -26.86
CA LEU A 221 -2.06 9.45 -26.87
C LEU A 221 -1.12 8.27 -26.56
N GLU A 222 -0.05 8.12 -27.34
CA GLU A 222 1.08 7.24 -27.01
C GLU A 222 1.95 7.90 -25.93
N LEU A 223 2.45 7.13 -24.97
CA LEU A 223 3.24 7.68 -23.85
C LEU A 223 4.52 8.41 -24.30
N LYS A 224 5.18 7.96 -25.37
CA LYS A 224 6.34 8.68 -25.94
C LYS A 224 6.01 10.12 -26.37
N ASN A 225 4.74 10.42 -26.63
CA ASN A 225 4.25 11.72 -27.05
C ASN A 225 3.68 12.56 -25.87
N LEU A 226 3.78 12.09 -24.62
CA LEU A 226 3.24 12.78 -23.44
C LEU A 226 3.83 14.19 -23.29
N GLY A 227 5.08 14.40 -23.68
CA GLY A 227 5.74 15.71 -23.71
C GLY A 227 5.06 16.75 -24.62
N SER A 228 4.19 16.35 -25.55
CA SER A 228 3.38 17.26 -26.38
C SER A 228 2.23 17.89 -25.59
N LYS A 229 1.75 17.22 -24.55
CA LYS A 229 0.64 17.68 -23.68
C LYS A 229 1.13 18.35 -22.40
N SER A 230 2.30 17.96 -21.89
CA SER A 230 2.82 18.54 -20.65
C SER A 230 4.34 18.70 -20.69
N LYS A 231 4.83 19.85 -20.16
CA LYS A 231 6.25 20.12 -19.92
C LYS A 231 6.73 19.62 -18.55
N ALA A 232 5.83 19.09 -17.74
CA ALA A 232 6.15 18.53 -16.44
C ALA A 232 7.02 17.27 -16.60
N LYS A 233 7.99 17.12 -15.72
CA LYS A 233 8.86 15.94 -15.68
C LYS A 233 8.16 14.81 -14.92
N VAL A 234 7.28 14.10 -15.60
CA VAL A 234 6.53 12.97 -15.06
C VAL A 234 6.84 11.68 -15.81
N LEU A 235 6.77 10.55 -15.15
CA LEU A 235 6.87 9.23 -15.75
C LEU A 235 5.65 8.39 -15.39
N ILE A 236 4.90 7.93 -16.39
CA ILE A 236 3.86 6.91 -16.20
C ILE A 236 4.57 5.58 -16.05
N CYS A 237 4.51 5.00 -14.85
CA CYS A 237 5.31 3.81 -14.49
C CYS A 237 4.48 2.53 -14.44
N ALA A 238 3.16 2.63 -14.29
CA ALA A 238 2.24 1.50 -14.36
C ALA A 238 0.87 1.95 -14.87
N ALA A 239 0.09 1.00 -15.37
CA ALA A 239 -1.30 1.20 -15.76
C ALA A 239 -2.15 -0.01 -15.33
N LYS A 240 -3.41 0.24 -14.94
CA LYS A 240 -4.44 -0.79 -14.76
C LYS A 240 -5.51 -0.61 -15.83
N ARG A 241 -5.72 -1.65 -16.65
CA ARG A 241 -6.75 -1.70 -17.70
C ARG A 241 -7.49 -3.02 -17.60
N ASP A 242 -8.82 -3.00 -17.54
CA ASP A 242 -9.68 -4.20 -17.43
C ASP A 242 -9.22 -5.15 -16.30
N GLY A 243 -8.86 -4.59 -15.14
CA GLY A 243 -8.39 -5.34 -13.98
C GLY A 243 -6.95 -5.88 -14.09
N LYS A 244 -6.23 -5.64 -15.20
CA LYS A 244 -4.87 -6.13 -15.42
C LYS A 244 -3.83 -5.04 -15.20
N ALA A 245 -2.76 -5.41 -14.52
CA ALA A 245 -1.57 -4.57 -14.38
C ALA A 245 -0.70 -4.61 -15.64
N ILE A 246 -0.19 -3.46 -16.04
CA ILE A 246 0.65 -3.28 -17.22
C ILE A 246 1.81 -2.36 -16.84
N ILE A 247 3.05 -2.76 -17.15
CA ILE A 247 4.20 -1.86 -17.16
C ILE A 247 4.31 -1.29 -18.57
N PRO A 248 3.92 -0.01 -18.80
CA PRO A 248 3.78 0.52 -20.14
C PRO A 248 5.13 0.90 -20.75
N GLY A 249 5.32 0.56 -22.04
CA GLY A 249 6.40 1.11 -22.85
C GLY A 249 6.00 2.43 -23.53
N GLY A 250 6.92 3.04 -24.28
CA GLY A 250 6.66 4.30 -24.98
C GLY A 250 5.52 4.24 -26.02
N ASP A 251 5.28 3.06 -26.60
CA ASP A 251 4.21 2.83 -27.59
C ASP A 251 2.85 2.49 -26.94
N PHE A 252 2.75 2.49 -25.62
CA PHE A 252 1.48 2.29 -24.92
C PHE A 252 0.52 3.43 -25.25
N VAL A 253 -0.66 3.10 -25.77
CA VAL A 253 -1.73 4.04 -26.09
C VAL A 253 -2.68 4.13 -24.92
N ILE A 254 -2.83 5.33 -24.36
CA ILE A 254 -3.74 5.60 -23.25
C ILE A 254 -5.19 5.47 -23.73
N GLN A 255 -6.04 4.81 -22.94
CA GLN A 255 -7.47 4.66 -23.20
C GLN A 255 -8.29 5.31 -22.09
N ALA A 256 -9.55 5.60 -22.40
CA ALA A 256 -10.53 5.98 -21.39
C ALA A 256 -10.63 4.89 -20.33
N GLU A 257 -10.85 5.27 -19.07
CA GLU A 257 -10.97 4.41 -17.90
C GLU A 257 -9.65 3.77 -17.42
N ASP A 258 -8.52 3.97 -18.13
CA ASP A 258 -7.24 3.55 -17.61
C ASP A 258 -6.98 4.19 -16.25
N ARG A 259 -6.50 3.40 -15.30
CA ARG A 259 -5.90 3.92 -14.06
C ARG A 259 -4.40 3.96 -14.26
N LEU A 260 -3.84 5.16 -14.28
CA LEU A 260 -2.42 5.39 -14.52
C LEU A 260 -1.71 5.73 -13.22
N PHE A 261 -0.48 5.25 -13.10
CA PHE A 261 0.40 5.51 -11.97
C PHE A 261 1.60 6.31 -12.46
N LEU A 262 1.76 7.52 -11.94
CA LEU A 262 2.87 8.39 -12.31
C LEU A 262 3.80 8.65 -11.14
N THR A 263 5.10 8.76 -11.42
CA THR A 263 6.12 9.21 -10.48
C THR A 263 6.65 10.58 -10.88
N ALA A 264 6.70 11.50 -9.92
CA ALA A 264 7.30 12.84 -10.11
C ALA A 264 7.50 13.54 -8.76
N THR A 265 8.04 14.77 -8.80
CA THR A 265 7.98 15.69 -7.65
C THR A 265 6.58 16.27 -7.51
N ALA A 266 6.18 16.68 -6.28
CA ALA A 266 4.88 17.35 -6.05
C ALA A 266 4.65 18.57 -6.98
N LYS A 267 5.72 19.32 -7.29
CA LYS A 267 5.68 20.44 -8.21
C LYS A 267 5.35 20.02 -9.63
N ASP A 268 6.00 18.97 -10.13
CA ASP A 268 5.77 18.48 -11.49
C ASP A 268 4.40 17.84 -11.63
N ILE A 269 3.90 17.13 -10.60
CA ILE A 269 2.52 16.60 -10.57
C ILE A 269 1.49 17.74 -10.66
N SER A 270 1.67 18.79 -9.87
CA SER A 270 0.79 19.97 -9.92
C SER A 270 0.81 20.64 -11.29
N LEU A 271 2.01 20.75 -11.91
CA LEU A 271 2.16 21.30 -13.25
C LEU A 271 1.48 20.43 -14.31
N PHE A 272 1.65 19.09 -14.20
CA PHE A 272 1.04 18.11 -15.10
C PHE A 272 -0.48 18.23 -15.11
N PHE A 273 -1.11 18.11 -13.94
CA PHE A 273 -2.57 18.23 -13.84
C PHE A 273 -3.09 19.59 -14.28
N LYS A 274 -2.38 20.67 -13.95
CA LYS A 274 -2.74 22.03 -14.42
C LYS A 274 -2.72 22.15 -15.94
N GLN A 275 -1.71 21.56 -16.62
CA GLN A 275 -1.58 21.63 -18.08
C GLN A 275 -2.62 20.76 -18.82
N LEU A 276 -3.14 19.73 -18.15
CA LEU A 276 -4.27 18.95 -18.63
C LEU A 276 -5.63 19.60 -18.36
N GLY A 277 -5.65 20.80 -17.76
CA GLY A 277 -6.91 21.47 -17.39
C GLY A 277 -7.62 20.86 -16.20
N TRP A 278 -6.97 19.94 -15.48
CA TRP A 278 -7.55 19.25 -14.34
C TRP A 278 -7.51 20.10 -13.07
N ASN A 279 -8.36 19.75 -12.11
CA ASN A 279 -8.60 20.60 -10.94
C ASN A 279 -7.31 20.93 -10.19
N LYS A 280 -7.26 22.22 -9.77
CA LYS A 280 -6.23 22.75 -8.87
C LYS A 280 -6.36 22.09 -7.49
N GLN A 281 -5.34 22.27 -6.64
CA GLN A 281 -5.43 21.94 -5.21
C GLN A 281 -6.74 22.47 -4.63
N ALA A 282 -7.41 21.67 -3.80
CA ALA A 282 -8.59 22.10 -3.08
C ALA A 282 -8.27 23.34 -2.23
N LYS A 283 -9.14 24.34 -2.26
CA LYS A 283 -9.02 25.54 -1.43
C LYS A 283 -9.89 25.45 -0.19
N ASP A 284 -11.00 24.75 -0.31
CA ASP A 284 -11.92 24.51 0.78
C ASP A 284 -12.39 23.06 0.81
N ALA A 285 -12.78 22.59 1.99
CA ALA A 285 -13.27 21.25 2.22
C ALA A 285 -14.35 21.24 3.30
N ILE A 286 -15.42 20.50 3.06
CA ILE A 286 -16.41 20.15 4.07
C ILE A 286 -16.04 18.78 4.64
N ILE A 287 -15.86 18.72 5.96
CA ILE A 287 -15.54 17.49 6.72
C ILE A 287 -16.75 17.17 7.56
N VAL A 288 -17.24 15.93 7.52
CA VAL A 288 -18.35 15.47 8.35
C VAL A 288 -17.87 14.45 9.36
N GLY A 289 -18.08 14.74 10.65
CA GLY A 289 -17.71 13.91 11.80
C GLY A 289 -16.41 14.34 12.48
N GLY A 290 -16.53 14.80 13.73
CA GLY A 290 -15.43 15.28 14.58
C GLY A 290 -14.63 14.14 15.23
N SER A 291 -14.19 13.17 14.40
CA SER A 291 -13.37 12.04 14.84
C SER A 291 -11.91 12.44 15.09
N THR A 292 -11.12 11.56 15.73
CA THR A 292 -9.68 11.78 15.89
C THR A 292 -8.96 11.92 14.51
N THR A 293 -9.46 11.24 13.48
CA THR A 293 -8.97 11.43 12.10
C THR A 293 -9.24 12.85 11.62
N ALA A 294 -10.44 13.39 11.89
CA ALA A 294 -10.76 14.77 11.54
C ALA A 294 -9.89 15.78 12.29
N TYR A 295 -9.54 15.50 13.55
CA TYR A 295 -8.61 16.32 14.33
C TYR A 295 -7.26 16.46 13.63
N TYR A 296 -6.63 15.34 13.27
CA TYR A 296 -5.36 15.37 12.55
C TYR A 296 -5.50 15.97 11.13
N LEU A 297 -6.62 15.68 10.46
CA LEU A 297 -6.87 16.24 9.13
C LEU A 297 -6.96 17.77 9.19
N CYS A 298 -7.67 18.34 10.15
CA CYS A 298 -7.76 19.80 10.34
C CYS A 298 -6.37 20.42 10.56
N GLN A 299 -5.48 19.76 11.32
CA GLN A 299 -4.09 20.22 11.49
C GLN A 299 -3.32 20.24 10.16
N GLU A 300 -3.45 19.18 9.35
CA GLU A 300 -2.75 19.08 8.07
C GLU A 300 -3.31 20.07 7.04
N LEU A 301 -4.64 20.26 6.99
CA LEU A 301 -5.27 21.21 6.08
C LEU A 301 -4.90 22.66 6.41
N ASP A 302 -4.75 23.00 7.70
CA ASP A 302 -4.25 24.32 8.10
C ASP A 302 -2.83 24.59 7.60
N LYS A 303 -1.93 23.58 7.68
CA LYS A 303 -0.56 23.66 7.11
C LYS A 303 -0.56 23.85 5.59
N LEU A 304 -1.52 23.24 4.91
CA LEU A 304 -1.67 23.32 3.44
C LEU A 304 -2.40 24.60 2.98
N GLY A 305 -2.97 25.37 3.91
CA GLY A 305 -3.78 26.56 3.61
C GLY A 305 -5.14 26.22 2.97
N ILE A 306 -5.69 25.05 3.27
CA ILE A 306 -7.03 24.63 2.84
C ILE A 306 -8.03 25.00 3.93
N HIS A 307 -9.03 25.81 3.57
CA HIS A 307 -10.09 26.20 4.49
C HIS A 307 -11.00 25.01 4.78
N SER A 308 -11.28 24.72 6.05
CA SER A 308 -12.11 23.59 6.44
C SER A 308 -13.36 24.04 7.16
N LYS A 309 -14.49 23.44 6.80
CA LYS A 309 -15.74 23.43 7.58
C LYS A 309 -15.90 22.05 8.18
N LEU A 310 -16.11 21.95 9.49
CA LEU A 310 -16.37 20.70 10.19
C LEU A 310 -17.82 20.68 10.66
N ILE A 311 -18.59 19.70 10.18
CA ILE A 311 -19.96 19.43 10.66
C ILE A 311 -19.91 18.30 11.67
N GLU A 312 -20.32 18.58 12.89
CA GLU A 312 -20.31 17.61 14.01
C GLU A 312 -21.62 17.70 14.81
N LYS A 313 -22.25 16.56 15.06
CA LYS A 313 -23.52 16.49 15.76
C LYS A 313 -23.43 16.51 17.30
N ASN A 314 -22.29 16.12 17.86
CA ASN A 314 -22.06 16.15 19.29
C ASN A 314 -21.55 17.51 19.72
N LEU A 315 -22.32 18.20 20.58
CA LEU A 315 -22.00 19.54 21.07
C LEU A 315 -20.63 19.62 21.72
N GLN A 316 -20.28 18.68 22.60
CA GLN A 316 -19.01 18.71 23.34
C GLN A 316 -17.81 18.54 22.39
N THR A 317 -17.95 17.67 21.38
CA THR A 317 -16.91 17.49 20.34
C THR A 317 -16.79 18.76 19.50
N ALA A 318 -17.91 19.35 19.07
CA ALA A 318 -17.91 20.60 18.29
C ALA A 318 -17.25 21.75 19.06
N GLU A 319 -17.55 21.92 20.35
CA GLU A 319 -16.92 22.89 21.21
C GLU A 319 -15.42 22.68 21.34
N THR A 320 -14.97 21.42 21.51
CA THR A 320 -13.55 21.06 21.60
C THR A 320 -12.82 21.46 20.32
N PHE A 321 -13.38 21.15 19.14
CA PHE A 321 -12.79 21.53 17.86
C PHE A 321 -12.75 23.06 17.68
N SER A 322 -13.83 23.77 18.04
CA SER A 322 -13.90 25.23 17.95
C SER A 322 -12.88 25.92 18.84
N GLN A 323 -12.59 25.35 20.02
CA GLN A 323 -11.56 25.88 20.93
C GLN A 323 -10.15 25.59 20.43
N THR A 324 -9.94 24.41 19.81
CA THR A 324 -8.61 23.97 19.35
C THR A 324 -8.19 24.63 18.03
N PHE A 325 -9.12 24.73 17.07
CA PHE A 325 -8.83 25.18 15.71
C PHE A 325 -9.46 26.53 15.39
N LYS A 326 -8.67 27.59 15.36
CA LYS A 326 -9.16 28.95 15.09
C LYS A 326 -9.55 29.22 13.62
N LYS A 327 -9.04 28.38 12.70
CA LYS A 327 -9.26 28.55 11.26
C LYS A 327 -10.29 27.56 10.67
N VAL A 328 -10.73 26.60 11.48
CA VAL A 328 -11.79 25.65 11.11
C VAL A 328 -13.14 26.26 11.46
N ASN A 329 -14.03 26.34 10.48
CA ASN A 329 -15.42 26.72 10.74
C ASN A 329 -16.20 25.51 11.25
N VAL A 330 -16.52 25.47 12.55
CA VAL A 330 -17.21 24.34 13.18
C VAL A 330 -18.71 24.61 13.21
N ILE A 331 -19.49 23.66 12.69
CA ILE A 331 -20.92 23.73 12.53
C ILE A 331 -21.53 22.57 13.37
N LEU A 332 -22.38 22.92 14.31
CA LEU A 332 -23.16 21.93 15.07
C LEU A 332 -24.36 21.47 14.24
N GLY A 333 -24.35 20.21 13.83
CA GLY A 333 -25.44 19.65 13.04
C GLY A 333 -25.20 18.21 12.62
N ASP A 334 -26.22 17.58 12.08
CA ASP A 334 -26.13 16.22 11.55
C ASP A 334 -25.75 16.27 10.07
N GLY A 335 -24.57 15.76 9.73
CA GLY A 335 -24.05 15.74 8.35
C GLY A 335 -24.84 14.81 7.40
N THR A 336 -25.80 14.02 7.89
CA THR A 336 -26.74 13.28 7.05
C THR A 336 -27.90 14.14 6.57
N ASP A 337 -28.07 15.33 7.13
CA ASP A 337 -29.08 16.29 6.73
C ASP A 337 -28.65 17.02 5.46
N GLN A 338 -29.39 16.78 4.38
CA GLN A 338 -29.10 17.35 3.08
C GLN A 338 -29.37 18.85 3.01
N GLU A 339 -30.37 19.37 3.77
CA GLU A 339 -30.67 20.79 3.83
C GLU A 339 -29.51 21.54 4.46
N LEU A 340 -28.96 21.04 5.57
CA LEU A 340 -27.78 21.60 6.22
C LEU A 340 -26.56 21.60 5.25
N LEU A 341 -26.32 20.52 4.52
CA LEU A 341 -25.23 20.47 3.56
C LEU A 341 -25.41 21.48 2.42
N GLN A 342 -26.63 21.75 1.98
CA GLN A 342 -26.93 22.78 0.99
C GLN A 342 -26.73 24.20 1.54
N GLU A 343 -27.19 24.48 2.78
CA GLU A 343 -26.95 25.74 3.48
C GLU A 343 -25.43 26.03 3.61
N GLU A 344 -24.63 24.97 3.83
CA GLU A 344 -23.17 25.06 3.92
C GLU A 344 -22.47 25.10 2.54
N ASN A 345 -23.24 25.21 1.46
CA ASN A 345 -22.76 25.40 0.10
C ASN A 345 -21.96 24.18 -0.44
N ILE A 346 -22.47 22.95 -0.21
CA ILE A 346 -21.81 21.73 -0.69
C ILE A 346 -21.59 21.75 -2.20
N SER A 347 -22.45 22.35 -3.00
CA SER A 347 -22.35 22.40 -4.46
C SER A 347 -21.19 23.26 -5.00
N THR A 348 -20.59 24.10 -4.15
CA THR A 348 -19.47 24.99 -4.54
C THR A 348 -18.16 24.65 -3.83
N THR A 349 -18.18 23.69 -2.91
CA THR A 349 -16.96 23.25 -2.23
C THR A 349 -16.04 22.44 -3.16
N ASP A 350 -14.74 22.59 -2.99
CA ASP A 350 -13.75 21.83 -3.77
C ASP A 350 -13.66 20.36 -3.31
N ALA A 351 -13.95 20.09 -2.03
CA ALA A 351 -13.84 18.75 -1.47
C ALA A 351 -14.88 18.45 -0.38
N PHE A 352 -15.27 17.18 -0.30
CA PHE A 352 -16.12 16.63 0.75
C PHE A 352 -15.45 15.39 1.36
N VAL A 353 -15.37 15.32 2.70
CA VAL A 353 -14.71 14.23 3.43
C VAL A 353 -15.64 13.69 4.49
N ALA A 354 -16.11 12.45 4.32
CA ALA A 354 -16.97 11.76 5.29
C ALA A 354 -16.12 10.94 6.28
N LEU A 355 -16.10 11.33 7.56
CA LEU A 355 -15.31 10.73 8.65
C LEU A 355 -16.14 10.25 9.82
N GLY A 356 -17.43 9.99 9.61
CA GLY A 356 -18.32 9.40 10.64
C GLY A 356 -17.85 8.01 11.07
N ASN A 357 -18.50 7.50 12.13
CA ASN A 357 -18.18 6.18 12.69
C ASN A 357 -18.95 5.02 12.03
N ILE A 358 -19.88 5.31 11.14
CA ILE A 358 -20.74 4.32 10.46
C ILE A 358 -20.47 4.40 8.97
N ASP A 359 -19.95 3.30 8.40
CA ASP A 359 -19.55 3.22 6.98
C ASP A 359 -20.72 3.55 6.04
N GLU A 360 -21.92 3.00 6.30
CA GLU A 360 -23.09 3.20 5.49
C GLU A 360 -23.53 4.69 5.44
N GLN A 361 -23.42 5.41 6.57
CA GLN A 361 -23.69 6.84 6.61
C GLN A 361 -22.64 7.62 5.81
N ASN A 362 -21.36 7.28 5.96
CA ASN A 362 -20.28 7.90 5.18
C ASN A 362 -20.51 7.71 3.68
N ILE A 363 -20.95 6.52 3.26
CA ILE A 363 -21.24 6.20 1.87
C ILE A 363 -22.41 7.06 1.35
N ILE A 364 -23.52 7.12 2.10
CA ILE A 364 -24.71 7.88 1.69
C ILE A 364 -24.39 9.37 1.56
N MET A 365 -23.69 9.96 2.54
CA MET A 365 -23.25 11.35 2.49
C MET A 365 -22.32 11.61 1.30
N SER A 366 -21.40 10.70 1.03
CA SER A 366 -20.48 10.81 -0.10
C SER A 366 -21.18 10.68 -1.45
N MET A 367 -22.19 9.81 -1.57
CA MET A 367 -23.03 9.73 -2.78
C MET A 367 -23.83 11.01 -2.99
N PHE A 368 -24.35 11.62 -1.92
CA PHE A 368 -25.02 12.92 -2.01
C PHE A 368 -24.02 13.99 -2.48
N ALA A 369 -22.84 14.09 -1.87
CA ALA A 369 -21.82 15.05 -2.31
C ALA A 369 -21.42 14.86 -3.79
N ALA A 370 -21.26 13.61 -4.23
CA ALA A 370 -20.99 13.31 -5.64
C ALA A 370 -22.14 13.75 -6.56
N SER A 371 -23.40 13.60 -6.14
CA SER A 371 -24.56 14.06 -6.89
C SER A 371 -24.64 15.59 -7.02
N GLN A 372 -24.02 16.31 -6.08
CA GLN A 372 -23.89 17.78 -6.13
C GLN A 372 -22.67 18.23 -6.96
N ASN A 373 -22.01 17.31 -7.67
CA ASN A 373 -20.81 17.55 -8.48
C ASN A 373 -19.61 18.07 -7.69
N VAL A 374 -19.46 17.70 -6.41
CA VAL A 374 -18.24 18.03 -5.64
C VAL A 374 -17.04 17.39 -6.32
N PRO A 375 -16.00 18.17 -6.69
CA PRO A 375 -14.88 17.67 -7.49
C PRO A 375 -14.09 16.55 -6.81
N LYS A 376 -13.96 16.59 -5.48
CA LYS A 376 -13.27 15.58 -4.70
C LYS A 376 -14.13 15.08 -3.56
N VAL A 377 -14.49 13.81 -3.60
CA VAL A 377 -15.21 13.13 -2.52
C VAL A 377 -14.35 12.05 -1.94
N ILE A 378 -14.11 12.08 -0.63
CA ILE A 378 -13.32 11.08 0.11
C ILE A 378 -14.20 10.47 1.20
N THR A 379 -14.24 9.14 1.23
CA THR A 379 -15.10 8.37 2.13
C THR A 379 -14.25 7.50 3.05
N LYS A 380 -14.41 7.64 4.36
CA LYS A 380 -13.84 6.68 5.30
C LYS A 380 -14.73 5.45 5.32
N ILE A 381 -14.14 4.27 5.04
CA ILE A 381 -14.78 2.96 5.15
C ILE A 381 -13.82 1.96 5.78
N ASP A 382 -14.32 1.16 6.69
CA ASP A 382 -13.54 0.11 7.35
C ASP A 382 -13.88 -1.29 6.83
N GLN A 383 -14.99 -1.44 6.06
CA GLN A 383 -15.41 -2.68 5.42
C GLN A 383 -15.05 -2.67 3.93
N LEU A 384 -14.08 -3.51 3.54
CA LEU A 384 -13.58 -3.59 2.15
C LEU A 384 -14.67 -3.95 1.12
N GLY A 385 -15.70 -4.70 1.54
CA GLY A 385 -16.80 -5.09 0.65
C GLY A 385 -17.59 -3.92 0.03
N TYR A 386 -17.51 -2.72 0.62
CA TYR A 386 -18.14 -1.53 0.07
C TYR A 386 -17.32 -0.81 -1.01
N TYR A 387 -16.04 -1.14 -1.16
CA TYR A 387 -15.15 -0.43 -2.08
C TYR A 387 -15.62 -0.50 -3.55
N ASP A 388 -15.98 -1.69 -4.01
CA ASP A 388 -16.51 -1.88 -5.39
C ASP A 388 -17.79 -1.11 -5.64
N MET A 389 -18.67 -1.01 -4.63
CA MET A 389 -19.90 -0.26 -4.71
C MET A 389 -19.64 1.24 -4.86
N LEU A 390 -18.70 1.78 -4.06
CA LEU A 390 -18.29 3.18 -4.16
C LEU A 390 -17.71 3.50 -5.53
N GLN A 391 -16.83 2.66 -6.07
CA GLN A 391 -16.26 2.87 -7.41
C GLN A 391 -17.32 2.89 -8.50
N LYS A 392 -18.31 2.00 -8.45
CA LYS A 392 -19.44 1.99 -9.38
C LYS A 392 -20.33 3.24 -9.26
N SER A 393 -20.33 3.89 -8.10
CA SER A 393 -21.02 5.16 -7.86
C SER A 393 -20.16 6.39 -8.22
N GLY A 394 -19.00 6.21 -8.84
CA GLY A 394 -18.11 7.31 -9.24
C GLY A 394 -17.21 7.83 -8.11
N ILE A 395 -17.23 7.20 -6.93
CA ILE A 395 -16.39 7.59 -5.77
C ILE A 395 -15.18 6.66 -5.71
N TYR A 396 -14.02 7.17 -6.11
CA TYR A 396 -12.78 6.37 -6.23
C TYR A 396 -11.86 6.53 -5.02
N SER A 397 -12.06 7.56 -4.19
CA SER A 397 -11.22 7.83 -3.04
C SER A 397 -11.89 7.35 -1.75
N ALA A 398 -11.44 6.21 -1.27
CA ALA A 398 -11.83 5.65 0.02
C ALA A 398 -10.60 5.44 0.90
N VAL A 399 -10.73 5.69 2.19
CA VAL A 399 -9.64 5.56 3.18
C VAL A 399 -10.12 4.66 4.32
N SER A 400 -9.27 3.72 4.72
CA SER A 400 -9.49 2.85 5.88
C SER A 400 -8.38 3.03 6.91
N THR A 401 -8.76 3.40 8.12
CA THR A 401 -7.79 3.53 9.22
C THR A 401 -7.08 2.21 9.54
N LYS A 402 -7.74 1.07 9.31
CA LYS A 402 -7.16 -0.26 9.51
C LYS A 402 -6.07 -0.55 8.49
N ASN A 403 -6.39 -0.35 7.21
CA ASN A 403 -5.47 -0.66 6.11
C ASN A 403 -4.28 0.29 6.08
N SER A 404 -4.50 1.60 6.26
CA SER A 404 -3.39 2.58 6.33
C SER A 404 -2.39 2.23 7.43
N THR A 405 -2.88 1.68 8.56
CA THR A 405 -2.02 1.21 9.66
C THR A 405 -1.29 -0.08 9.32
N ALA A 406 -2.02 -1.06 8.80
CA ALA A 406 -1.43 -2.34 8.39
C ALA A 406 -0.33 -2.10 7.34
N ASP A 407 -0.63 -1.34 6.31
CA ASP A 407 0.34 -0.92 5.28
C ASP A 407 1.60 -0.26 5.86
N HIS A 408 1.45 0.58 6.90
CA HIS A 408 2.59 1.24 7.54
C HIS A 408 3.44 0.21 8.32
N ILE A 409 2.81 -0.65 9.10
CA ILE A 409 3.51 -1.68 9.90
C ILE A 409 4.17 -2.71 8.98
N ILE A 410 3.48 -3.19 7.95
CA ILE A 410 4.00 -4.18 7.00
C ILE A 410 5.20 -3.62 6.23
N ARG A 411 5.13 -2.36 5.81
CA ARG A 411 6.30 -1.67 5.23
C ARG A 411 7.51 -1.70 6.17
N PHE A 412 7.30 -1.45 7.46
CA PHE A 412 8.37 -1.51 8.45
C PHE A 412 8.88 -2.95 8.66
N VAL A 413 8.00 -3.94 8.68
CA VAL A 413 8.38 -5.37 8.76
C VAL A 413 9.24 -5.77 7.56
N ARG A 414 8.81 -5.42 6.36
CA ARG A 414 9.56 -5.69 5.12
C ARG A 414 10.95 -5.04 5.13
N LEU A 415 11.08 -3.81 5.68
CA LEU A 415 12.38 -3.18 5.88
C LEU A 415 13.28 -3.95 6.87
N LEU A 416 12.68 -4.54 7.93
CA LEU A 416 13.42 -5.32 8.93
C LEU A 416 13.79 -6.72 8.42
N SER A 417 12.94 -7.36 7.62
CA SER A 417 13.17 -8.71 7.07
C SER A 417 14.27 -8.74 6.02
N ASN A 418 14.55 -7.59 5.40
CA ASN A 418 15.68 -7.42 4.49
C ASN A 418 16.99 -7.51 5.28
N LYS A 419 17.55 -8.75 5.38
CA LYS A 419 18.80 -9.06 6.11
C LYS A 419 19.98 -8.30 5.52
N SER A 420 21.06 -8.21 6.30
CA SER A 420 22.33 -7.56 5.93
C SER A 420 22.78 -7.96 4.51
N GLY A 421 22.56 -7.06 3.53
CA GLY A 421 22.84 -7.29 2.11
C GLY A 421 21.71 -6.88 1.17
N SER A 422 20.45 -6.79 1.65
CA SER A 422 19.36 -6.19 0.85
C SER A 422 19.55 -4.68 0.74
N THR A 423 19.31 -4.16 -0.46
CA THR A 423 19.40 -2.71 -0.75
C THR A 423 18.03 -2.04 -0.80
N VAL A 424 16.95 -2.77 -0.50
CA VAL A 424 15.58 -2.24 -0.49
C VAL A 424 15.39 -1.30 0.69
N LYS A 425 15.07 -0.03 0.40
CA LYS A 425 14.71 0.99 1.39
C LYS A 425 13.21 1.09 1.66
N ARG A 426 12.39 0.85 0.63
CA ARG A 426 10.92 0.89 0.69
C ARG A 426 10.31 -0.04 -0.33
N MET A 427 9.16 -0.58 0.00
CA MET A 427 8.35 -1.41 -0.88
C MET A 427 6.87 -1.04 -0.73
N PHE A 428 6.16 -0.97 -1.83
CA PHE A 428 4.71 -0.79 -1.88
C PHE A 428 4.13 -1.75 -2.91
N HIS A 429 2.93 -2.25 -2.62
CA HIS A 429 2.12 -2.93 -3.63
C HIS A 429 1.07 -1.97 -4.20
N ILE A 430 0.86 -2.06 -5.48
CA ILE A 430 -0.20 -1.35 -6.21
C ILE A 430 -0.93 -2.34 -7.11
N ILE A 431 -2.10 -1.95 -7.63
CA ILE A 431 -2.90 -2.73 -8.57
C ILE A 431 -3.20 -4.13 -8.02
N ASP A 432 -3.99 -4.17 -6.93
CA ASP A 432 -4.46 -5.41 -6.30
C ASP A 432 -3.30 -6.38 -5.95
N ASP A 433 -2.23 -5.84 -5.36
CA ASP A 433 -0.99 -6.53 -4.96
C ASP A 433 -0.20 -7.21 -6.10
N SER A 434 -0.57 -6.96 -7.36
CA SER A 434 0.07 -7.56 -8.53
C SER A 434 1.31 -6.82 -9.03
N THR A 435 1.58 -5.63 -8.50
CA THR A 435 2.69 -4.77 -8.94
C THR A 435 3.45 -4.26 -7.74
N GLU A 436 4.74 -4.51 -7.71
CA GLU A 436 5.64 -4.00 -6.68
C GLU A 436 6.31 -2.71 -7.10
N ILE A 437 6.42 -1.77 -6.17
CA ILE A 437 7.27 -0.58 -6.31
C ILE A 437 8.29 -0.62 -5.19
N LEU A 438 9.57 -0.64 -5.59
CA LEU A 438 10.71 -0.83 -4.71
C LEU A 438 11.65 0.37 -4.81
N GLU A 439 12.11 0.86 -3.68
CA GLU A 439 13.18 1.85 -3.60
C GLU A 439 14.46 1.16 -3.13
N PHE A 440 15.48 1.11 -3.99
CA PHE A 440 16.78 0.49 -3.70
C PHE A 440 17.85 1.53 -3.45
N GLU A 441 18.83 1.20 -2.60
CA GLU A 441 20.10 1.91 -2.54
C GLU A 441 21.10 1.28 -3.52
N ALA A 442 21.63 2.06 -4.42
CA ALA A 442 22.69 1.66 -5.34
C ALA A 442 24.02 1.57 -4.59
N ASN A 443 24.40 0.37 -4.15
CA ASN A 443 25.63 0.05 -3.43
C ASN A 443 26.64 -0.71 -4.31
N GLU A 444 27.79 -1.05 -3.77
CA GLU A 444 28.90 -1.72 -4.47
C GLU A 444 28.51 -3.09 -5.08
N ASN A 445 27.39 -3.70 -4.69
CA ASN A 445 26.93 -4.96 -5.25
C ASN A 445 26.42 -4.78 -6.70
N PHE A 446 25.89 -3.61 -7.03
CA PHE A 446 25.46 -3.29 -8.40
C PHE A 446 26.67 -2.96 -9.27
N LYS A 447 27.07 -3.88 -10.17
CA LYS A 447 28.31 -3.75 -10.96
C LYS A 447 28.14 -2.98 -12.29
N LYS A 448 26.93 -2.49 -12.58
CA LYS A 448 26.61 -1.81 -13.87
C LYS A 448 26.44 -0.29 -13.73
N PHE A 449 27.29 0.34 -12.91
CA PHE A 449 27.34 1.79 -12.79
C PHE A 449 27.76 2.46 -14.10
N ASP A 450 27.29 3.69 -14.30
CA ASP A 450 27.59 4.53 -15.47
C ASP A 450 27.26 3.90 -16.84
N VAL A 451 26.44 2.83 -16.86
CA VAL A 451 25.88 2.23 -18.06
C VAL A 451 24.51 2.85 -18.34
N PRO A 452 24.25 3.39 -19.56
CA PRO A 452 22.92 3.90 -19.91
C PRO A 452 21.83 2.85 -19.71
N LEU A 453 20.69 3.25 -19.15
CA LEU A 453 19.57 2.34 -18.81
C LEU A 453 19.13 1.50 -20.02
N GLN A 454 19.09 2.09 -21.22
CA GLN A 454 18.75 1.37 -22.46
C GLN A 454 19.74 0.28 -22.85
N LYS A 455 20.96 0.27 -22.29
CA LYS A 455 21.99 -0.75 -22.51
C LYS A 455 22.05 -1.79 -21.39
N LEU A 456 21.29 -1.57 -20.32
CA LEU A 456 21.12 -2.57 -19.28
C LEU A 456 20.15 -3.64 -19.78
N ASN A 457 20.53 -4.91 -19.61
CA ASN A 457 19.62 -6.02 -19.88
C ASN A 457 18.67 -6.16 -18.68
N LEU A 458 17.58 -5.36 -18.66
CA LEU A 458 16.60 -5.38 -17.59
C LEU A 458 15.62 -6.55 -17.78
N LYS A 459 15.14 -7.12 -16.67
CA LYS A 459 14.07 -8.10 -16.69
C LYS A 459 12.82 -7.56 -17.39
N LYS A 460 12.02 -8.47 -17.95
CA LYS A 460 10.72 -8.11 -18.53
C LYS A 460 9.78 -7.59 -17.45
N HIS A 461 8.82 -6.76 -17.85
CA HIS A 461 7.82 -6.17 -16.95
C HIS A 461 8.42 -5.43 -15.76
N LEU A 462 9.55 -4.74 -16.00
CA LEU A 462 10.25 -3.92 -15.03
C LEU A 462 10.58 -2.56 -15.63
N LEU A 463 10.44 -1.50 -14.83
CA LEU A 463 10.76 -0.13 -15.23
C LEU A 463 11.51 0.59 -14.10
N VAL A 464 12.58 1.32 -14.45
CA VAL A 464 13.21 2.30 -13.56
C VAL A 464 12.32 3.54 -13.52
N ALA A 465 11.58 3.75 -12.44
CA ALA A 465 10.57 4.80 -12.32
C ALA A 465 11.10 6.12 -11.73
N GLY A 466 12.32 6.11 -11.16
CA GLY A 466 12.95 7.29 -10.61
C GLY A 466 14.38 7.02 -10.15
N ILE A 467 15.25 8.01 -10.27
CA ILE A 467 16.59 7.99 -9.68
C ILE A 467 16.74 9.22 -8.81
N ILE A 468 16.99 9.05 -7.51
CA ILE A 468 17.22 10.16 -6.59
C ILE A 468 18.73 10.25 -6.34
N ARG A 469 19.34 11.30 -6.85
CA ARG A 469 20.76 11.58 -6.71
C ARG A 469 20.99 12.83 -5.89
N LYS A 470 21.69 12.71 -4.76
CA LYS A 470 21.95 13.84 -3.84
C LYS A 470 20.66 14.59 -3.46
N GLY A 471 19.55 13.85 -3.31
CA GLY A 471 18.26 14.41 -2.92
C GLY A 471 17.44 15.05 -4.05
N VAL A 472 17.89 14.96 -5.30
CA VAL A 472 17.18 15.48 -6.49
C VAL A 472 16.64 14.30 -7.30
N LEU A 473 15.35 14.34 -7.68
CA LEU A 473 14.75 13.36 -8.57
C LEU A 473 15.22 13.60 -10.01
N ILE A 474 15.69 12.55 -10.62
CA ILE A 474 15.92 12.43 -12.06
C ILE A 474 14.78 11.55 -12.58
N THR A 475 13.95 12.07 -13.46
CA THR A 475 12.97 11.27 -14.23
C THR A 475 13.73 10.51 -15.30
N PRO A 476 13.83 9.16 -15.22
CA PRO A 476 14.78 8.43 -16.04
C PRO A 476 14.41 8.42 -17.53
N SER A 477 15.41 8.53 -18.37
CA SER A 477 15.38 8.23 -19.80
C SER A 477 16.34 7.10 -20.12
N GLY A 478 16.27 6.55 -21.33
CA GLY A 478 17.19 5.48 -21.74
C GLY A 478 18.67 5.84 -21.70
N GLN A 479 19.02 7.15 -21.70
CA GLN A 479 20.40 7.65 -21.65
C GLN A 479 20.92 7.87 -20.24
N ASP A 480 20.03 7.92 -19.24
CA ASP A 480 20.43 8.12 -17.86
C ASP A 480 21.16 6.88 -17.32
N VAL A 481 21.98 7.10 -16.29
CA VAL A 481 22.82 6.08 -15.66
C VAL A 481 22.58 6.03 -14.16
N ILE A 482 22.73 4.85 -13.56
CA ILE A 482 22.73 4.67 -12.10
C ILE A 482 24.17 4.88 -11.61
N LYS A 483 24.30 5.61 -10.48
CA LYS A 483 25.58 5.84 -9.80
C LYS A 483 25.57 5.31 -8.39
N LEU A 484 26.75 5.04 -7.85
CA LEU A 484 26.90 4.65 -6.46
C LEU A 484 26.27 5.69 -5.52
N GLY A 485 25.45 5.23 -4.57
CA GLY A 485 24.74 6.06 -3.61
C GLY A 485 23.44 6.70 -4.12
N ASP A 486 23.01 6.39 -5.36
CA ASP A 486 21.68 6.77 -5.84
C ASP A 486 20.61 5.96 -5.08
N SER A 487 19.44 6.56 -4.87
CA SER A 487 18.23 5.82 -4.54
C SER A 487 17.45 5.59 -5.83
N VAL A 488 17.13 4.34 -6.16
CA VAL A 488 16.53 3.93 -7.43
C VAL A 488 15.15 3.36 -7.18
N ILE A 489 14.13 3.94 -7.80
CA ILE A 489 12.74 3.46 -7.73
C ILE A 489 12.48 2.54 -8.91
N ILE A 490 12.08 1.32 -8.61
CA ILE A 490 11.75 0.27 -9.60
C ILE A 490 10.26 -0.06 -9.48
N VAL A 491 9.61 -0.21 -10.62
CA VAL A 491 8.23 -0.73 -10.73
C VAL A 491 8.28 -2.05 -11.49
N THR A 492 7.65 -3.09 -10.96
CA THR A 492 7.76 -4.44 -11.52
C THR A 492 6.52 -5.28 -11.26
N LEU A 493 6.26 -6.26 -12.16
CA LEU A 493 5.32 -7.37 -11.94
C LEU A 493 6.03 -8.64 -11.43
N GLU A 494 7.35 -8.60 -11.28
CA GLU A 494 8.17 -9.69 -10.73
C GLU A 494 8.20 -9.57 -9.21
N GLU A 495 8.00 -10.68 -8.51
CA GLU A 495 8.10 -10.76 -7.05
C GLU A 495 9.54 -11.09 -6.59
N GLY A 496 9.91 -10.61 -5.40
CA GLY A 496 11.11 -11.08 -4.69
C GLY A 496 12.42 -10.46 -5.20
N LEU A 497 12.41 -9.19 -5.59
CA LEU A 497 13.63 -8.43 -5.83
C LEU A 497 14.20 -7.92 -4.49
N ASP A 498 15.32 -8.48 -4.04
CA ASP A 498 15.96 -8.15 -2.76
C ASP A 498 17.14 -7.18 -2.90
N ASP A 499 17.73 -7.09 -4.10
CA ASP A 499 18.89 -6.24 -4.37
C ASP A 499 18.76 -5.56 -5.75
N LEU A 500 19.35 -4.39 -5.90
CA LEU A 500 19.30 -3.65 -7.17
C LEU A 500 19.87 -4.46 -8.36
N ARG A 501 20.83 -5.37 -8.13
CA ARG A 501 21.34 -6.27 -9.18
C ARG A 501 20.28 -7.23 -9.73
N ASP A 502 19.22 -7.51 -8.94
CA ASP A 502 18.17 -8.46 -9.35
C ASP A 502 17.27 -7.90 -10.45
N ILE A 503 17.39 -6.61 -10.79
CA ILE A 503 16.69 -6.01 -11.94
C ILE A 503 17.26 -6.47 -13.29
N LEU A 504 18.47 -7.03 -13.28
CA LEU A 504 19.16 -7.49 -14.50
C LEU A 504 18.69 -8.90 -14.88
N ASP A 505 18.47 -9.10 -16.19
CA ASP A 505 18.26 -10.42 -16.77
C ASP A 505 19.65 -11.05 -17.00
N ASN A 506 19.94 -12.17 -16.32
CA ASN A 506 21.25 -12.84 -16.32
C ASN A 506 21.46 -13.69 -17.57
#